data_e5a4191102133178cda037a9fa801d8a
#
_entry.id   e5a4191102133178cda037a9fa801d8a
#
_cell.length_a   1.000
_cell.length_b   1.000
_cell.length_c   1.000
_cell.angle_alpha   90.00
_cell.angle_beta   90.00
_cell.angle_gamma   90.00
#
_symmetry.space_group_name_H-M   'P 1'
#
loop_
_entity.id
_entity.type
_entity.pdbx_description
1 polymer ?
#
loop_
_entity_poly.entity_id
_entity_poly.type
_entity_poly.pdbx_seq_one_letter_code
_entity_poly.pdbx_strand_id
1 'polypeptide(L)'
;MSNVRVVSPPDFITPGCLNEWRNEYIWSPTLNVFDYCWHVGSKFEINVVGTVCSSRNEPEDDSWDAETSRIELSEPFDRRSLLGLADFSHCIVIYVFDKADWGESNMSRHPRGNKYWPEVGIFAQRAKDRPNRLGVTVCRVLRVDGSSLHVSGLDAIDGTPVVDIKPWMVEFGPRGEVVQPSWSSELMKDYW
;
A
#
# COMPACT_ATOMS: atom_id res chain seq x y z
N MET A 1 -28.46 -2.26 -22.05
CA MET A 1 -27.18 -1.52 -22.06
C MET A 1 -27.42 -0.29 -21.21
N SER A 2 -27.10 -0.36 -19.92
CA SER A 2 -27.35 0.72 -18.96
C SER A 2 -26.08 1.58 -18.85
N ASN A 3 -26.21 2.84 -19.26
CA ASN A 3 -25.16 3.85 -19.13
C ASN A 3 -24.90 4.15 -17.64
N VAL A 4 -23.78 3.73 -17.11
CA VAL A 4 -23.28 4.19 -15.81
C VAL A 4 -22.65 5.57 -16.03
N ARG A 5 -23.30 6.62 -15.57
CA ARG A 5 -22.71 7.96 -15.48
C ARG A 5 -21.84 7.99 -14.23
N VAL A 6 -20.53 8.09 -14.39
CA VAL A 6 -19.62 8.44 -13.30
C VAL A 6 -19.74 9.94 -13.08
N VAL A 7 -20.34 10.36 -11.98
CA VAL A 7 -20.38 11.75 -11.55
C VAL A 7 -19.17 11.98 -10.66
N SER A 8 -18.28 12.90 -11.06
CA SER A 8 -17.18 13.36 -10.21
C SER A 8 -17.76 14.06 -8.97
N PRO A 9 -17.20 13.86 -7.77
CA PRO A 9 -17.68 14.57 -6.58
C PRO A 9 -17.47 16.08 -6.76
N PRO A 10 -18.42 16.91 -6.31
CA PRO A 10 -18.26 18.37 -6.34
C PRO A 10 -17.12 18.80 -5.43
N ASP A 11 -16.38 19.79 -5.88
CA ASP A 11 -15.35 20.46 -5.10
C ASP A 11 -15.99 21.10 -3.85
N PHE A 12 -15.53 20.67 -2.66
CA PHE A 12 -15.92 21.18 -1.35
C PHE A 12 -17.32 20.83 -0.82
N ILE A 13 -17.38 19.76 -0.02
CA ILE A 13 -18.53 19.53 0.87
C ILE A 13 -18.29 20.32 2.16
N THR A 14 -18.99 21.44 2.34
CA THR A 14 -19.10 22.10 3.65
C THR A 14 -20.12 21.38 4.54
N PRO A 15 -20.01 21.42 5.89
CA PRO A 15 -20.90 20.70 6.81
C PRO A 15 -22.40 21.03 6.69
N GLY A 16 -22.77 22.07 5.93
CA GLY A 16 -24.16 22.47 5.70
C GLY A 16 -24.87 21.72 4.55
N CYS A 17 -24.17 21.07 3.64
CA CYS A 17 -24.77 20.43 2.46
C CYS A 17 -25.47 19.08 2.72
N LEU A 18 -25.34 18.51 3.91
CA LEU A 18 -25.90 17.19 4.23
C LEU A 18 -27.44 17.17 4.31
N ASN A 19 -28.09 18.32 4.46
CA ASN A 19 -29.54 18.38 4.60
C ASN A 19 -30.31 18.52 3.27
N GLU A 20 -29.66 18.98 2.19
CA GLU A 20 -30.34 19.17 0.91
C GLU A 20 -30.49 17.90 0.07
N TRP A 21 -29.58 16.92 0.30
CA TRP A 21 -29.61 15.64 -0.44
C TRP A 21 -30.64 14.63 0.07
N ARG A 22 -31.35 14.93 1.18
CA ARG A 22 -32.34 14.00 1.76
C ARG A 22 -33.68 13.95 1.00
N ASN A 23 -33.95 14.86 0.11
CA ASN A 23 -35.32 15.03 -0.46
C ASN A 23 -35.47 14.53 -1.90
N GLU A 24 -34.44 14.08 -2.61
CA GLU A 24 -34.59 13.73 -4.04
C GLU A 24 -34.40 12.25 -4.39
N TYR A 25 -34.13 11.36 -3.42
CA TYR A 25 -33.98 9.94 -3.71
C TYR A 25 -35.20 9.14 -3.27
N ILE A 26 -35.93 8.63 -4.27
CA ILE A 26 -37.06 7.71 -4.10
C ILE A 26 -36.55 6.43 -3.38
N TRP A 27 -37.13 6.16 -2.23
CA TRP A 27 -36.90 4.99 -1.40
C TRP A 27 -37.10 3.69 -2.18
N SER A 28 -36.04 2.89 -2.33
CA SER A 28 -36.15 1.47 -2.63
C SER A 28 -35.88 0.72 -1.32
N PRO A 29 -36.81 -0.10 -0.82
CA PRO A 29 -36.70 -0.75 0.49
C PRO A 29 -35.67 -1.88 0.54
N THR A 30 -34.90 -2.12 -0.52
CA THR A 30 -33.98 -3.28 -0.64
C THR A 30 -32.52 -2.92 -0.82
N LEU A 31 -32.16 -1.64 -0.88
CA LEU A 31 -30.76 -1.21 -0.92
C LEU A 31 -30.52 -0.12 0.13
N ASN A 32 -29.82 -0.48 1.18
CA ASN A 32 -29.37 0.45 2.20
C ASN A 32 -28.24 1.31 1.60
N VAL A 33 -28.62 2.44 0.94
CA VAL A 33 -27.68 3.37 0.29
C VAL A 33 -26.72 4.02 1.30
N PHE A 34 -27.00 3.86 2.61
CA PHE A 34 -26.16 4.40 3.67
C PHE A 34 -24.84 3.63 3.90
N ASP A 35 -24.69 2.43 3.34
CA ASP A 35 -23.51 1.61 3.56
C ASP A 35 -22.29 2.00 2.72
N TYR A 36 -22.40 2.99 1.82
CA TYR A 36 -21.31 3.40 0.93
C TYR A 36 -20.76 4.81 1.16
N CYS A 37 -21.25 5.56 2.15
CA CYS A 37 -20.65 6.82 2.53
C CYS A 37 -19.45 6.60 3.46
N TRP A 38 -18.25 6.54 2.88
CA TRP A 38 -17.02 6.51 3.64
C TRP A 38 -16.79 7.86 4.34
N HIS A 39 -16.90 7.87 5.66
CA HIS A 39 -16.64 9.04 6.47
C HIS A 39 -15.16 9.11 6.84
N VAL A 40 -14.61 10.31 6.92
CA VAL A 40 -13.28 10.53 7.52
C VAL A 40 -13.27 9.88 8.91
N GLY A 41 -12.29 9.02 9.17
CA GLY A 41 -12.20 8.26 10.42
C GLY A 41 -12.87 6.88 10.40
N SER A 42 -13.48 6.43 9.28
CA SER A 42 -13.93 5.04 9.14
C SER A 42 -12.75 4.08 9.27
N LYS A 43 -12.94 2.99 9.99
CA LYS A 43 -11.95 1.95 10.16
C LYS A 43 -12.32 0.74 9.32
N PHE A 44 -11.31 0.12 8.72
CA PHE A 44 -11.44 -1.14 7.99
C PHE A 44 -10.59 -2.18 8.67
N GLU A 45 -11.10 -3.39 8.76
CA GLU A 45 -10.32 -4.54 9.15
C GLU A 45 -9.69 -5.17 7.92
N ILE A 46 -8.40 -5.42 7.99
CA ILE A 46 -7.62 -6.07 6.92
C ILE A 46 -7.04 -7.34 7.52
N ASN A 47 -7.22 -8.46 6.82
CA ASN A 47 -6.64 -9.73 7.26
C ASN A 47 -5.15 -9.80 6.90
N VAL A 48 -4.37 -10.36 7.80
CA VAL A 48 -3.00 -10.78 7.52
C VAL A 48 -3.06 -12.08 6.71
N VAL A 49 -2.49 -12.05 5.50
CA VAL A 49 -2.48 -13.22 4.59
C VAL A 49 -1.18 -14.01 4.68
N GLY A 50 -0.15 -13.46 5.32
CA GLY A 50 1.14 -14.10 5.50
C GLY A 50 2.08 -13.26 6.32
N THR A 51 3.28 -13.80 6.55
CA THR A 51 4.33 -13.16 7.34
C THR A 51 5.65 -13.23 6.59
N VAL A 52 6.42 -12.17 6.63
CA VAL A 52 7.78 -12.10 6.08
C VAL A 52 8.74 -12.85 6.97
N CYS A 53 9.55 -13.75 6.38
CA CYS A 53 10.73 -14.33 6.99
C CYS A 53 11.96 -13.78 6.26
N SER A 54 12.78 -13.01 6.96
CA SER A 54 13.93 -12.29 6.44
C SER A 54 15.14 -12.44 7.35
N SER A 55 16.33 -12.21 6.82
CA SER A 55 17.55 -12.10 7.63
C SER A 55 17.62 -10.78 8.42
N ARG A 56 16.91 -9.75 7.96
CA ARG A 56 16.85 -8.43 8.60
C ARG A 56 15.82 -8.38 9.71
N ASN A 57 16.26 -8.10 10.92
CA ASN A 57 15.40 -7.95 12.10
C ASN A 57 15.15 -6.48 12.47
N GLU A 58 16.05 -5.60 12.04
CA GLU A 58 15.99 -4.17 12.35
C GLU A 58 15.72 -3.34 11.08
N PRO A 59 15.00 -2.23 11.21
CA PRO A 59 14.68 -1.36 10.08
C PRO A 59 15.90 -0.53 9.66
N GLU A 60 16.61 -0.99 8.66
CA GLU A 60 17.68 -0.25 7.98
C GLU A 60 17.14 0.35 6.69
N ASP A 61 17.63 1.53 6.31
CA ASP A 61 17.04 2.29 5.21
C ASP A 61 17.54 1.87 3.82
N ASP A 62 18.68 1.19 3.70
CA ASP A 62 19.36 0.98 2.41
C ASP A 62 19.72 -0.49 2.11
N SER A 63 20.17 -0.76 0.87
CA SER A 63 20.69 -2.06 0.41
C SER A 63 19.67 -3.20 0.45
N TRP A 64 18.43 -2.96 -0.01
CA TRP A 64 17.37 -3.96 -0.04
C TRP A 64 17.42 -4.91 -1.23
N ASP A 65 18.08 -4.53 -2.34
CA ASP A 65 18.13 -5.35 -3.57
C ASP A 65 18.78 -6.73 -3.35
N ALA A 66 19.81 -6.78 -2.49
CA ALA A 66 20.49 -8.01 -2.15
C ALA A 66 19.69 -8.95 -1.20
N GLU A 67 18.64 -8.42 -0.56
CA GLU A 67 17.85 -9.19 0.39
C GLU A 67 16.92 -10.18 -0.30
N THR A 68 16.95 -11.41 0.20
CA THR A 68 16.00 -12.44 -0.17
C THR A 68 15.10 -12.76 1.02
N SER A 69 13.80 -12.70 0.78
CA SER A 69 12.81 -12.98 1.81
C SER A 69 11.89 -14.11 1.38
N ARG A 70 11.32 -14.77 2.37
CA ARG A 70 10.26 -15.74 2.19
C ARG A 70 9.00 -15.20 2.84
N ILE A 71 7.88 -15.24 2.13
CA ILE A 71 6.56 -14.92 2.67
C ILE A 71 5.86 -16.24 2.92
N GLU A 72 5.55 -16.54 4.17
CA GLU A 72 4.76 -17.69 4.57
C GLU A 72 3.30 -17.29 4.68
N LEU A 73 2.44 -17.98 3.90
CA LEU A 73 1.00 -17.74 3.98
C LEU A 73 0.44 -18.26 5.29
N SER A 74 -0.50 -17.49 5.87
CA SER A 74 -1.27 -17.85 7.06
C SER A 74 -2.55 -18.57 6.66
N GLU A 75 -3.04 -19.49 7.50
CA GLU A 75 -4.36 -20.08 7.27
C GLU A 75 -5.47 -19.02 7.25
N PRO A 76 -6.48 -19.16 6.38
CA PRO A 76 -6.80 -20.33 5.55
C PRO A 76 -6.12 -20.33 4.16
N PHE A 77 -5.15 -19.45 3.90
CA PHE A 77 -4.45 -19.35 2.62
C PHE A 77 -3.42 -20.47 2.48
N ASP A 78 -3.39 -21.12 1.32
CA ASP A 78 -2.47 -22.20 1.03
C ASP A 78 -1.87 -22.06 -0.39
N ARG A 79 -1.16 -23.09 -0.85
CA ARG A 79 -0.54 -23.14 -2.18
C ARG A 79 -1.47 -22.77 -3.33
N ARG A 80 -2.78 -22.94 -3.19
CA ARG A 80 -3.76 -22.61 -4.24
C ARG A 80 -3.83 -21.11 -4.47
N SER A 81 -3.59 -20.31 -3.41
CA SER A 81 -3.55 -18.86 -3.50
C SER A 81 -2.33 -18.33 -4.29
N LEU A 82 -1.30 -19.15 -4.46
CA LEU A 82 -0.08 -18.80 -5.21
C LEU A 82 -0.03 -19.43 -6.62
N LEU A 83 -1.08 -20.16 -7.04
CA LEU A 83 -1.10 -20.78 -8.36
C LEU A 83 -0.95 -19.75 -9.48
N GLY A 84 0.00 -19.99 -10.39
CA GLY A 84 0.31 -19.11 -11.53
C GLY A 84 1.17 -17.90 -11.18
N LEU A 85 1.46 -17.61 -9.90
CA LEU A 85 2.29 -16.47 -9.54
C LEU A 85 3.76 -16.66 -9.98
N ALA A 86 4.24 -17.89 -10.06
CA ALA A 86 5.59 -18.20 -10.52
C ALA A 86 5.82 -17.92 -12.02
N ASP A 87 4.75 -17.73 -12.80
CA ASP A 87 4.84 -17.34 -14.21
C ASP A 87 5.14 -15.84 -14.39
N PHE A 88 5.00 -15.05 -13.31
CA PHE A 88 5.35 -13.64 -13.29
C PHE A 88 6.76 -13.44 -12.75
N SER A 89 7.53 -12.57 -13.40
CA SER A 89 8.87 -12.22 -12.93
C SER A 89 8.86 -11.37 -11.65
N HIS A 90 7.77 -10.62 -11.41
CA HIS A 90 7.63 -9.73 -10.26
C HIS A 90 6.24 -9.81 -9.66
N CYS A 91 6.15 -9.47 -8.39
CA CYS A 91 4.90 -9.28 -7.68
C CYS A 91 4.95 -7.99 -6.84
N ILE A 92 3.78 -7.46 -6.52
CA ILE A 92 3.60 -6.39 -5.55
C ILE A 92 3.28 -7.05 -4.22
N VAL A 93 4.03 -6.73 -3.19
CA VAL A 93 3.75 -7.12 -1.81
C VAL A 93 3.25 -5.90 -1.05
N ILE A 94 2.08 -6.01 -0.42
CA ILE A 94 1.50 -4.99 0.44
C ILE A 94 1.56 -5.52 1.87
N TYR A 95 2.14 -4.73 2.78
CA TYR A 95 2.43 -5.15 4.14
C TYR A 95 2.23 -4.00 5.13
N VAL A 96 2.26 -4.30 6.42
CA VAL A 96 2.07 -3.30 7.48
C VAL A 96 3.40 -3.08 8.19
N PHE A 97 3.80 -1.82 8.32
CA PHE A 97 4.89 -1.41 9.22
C PHE A 97 4.38 -1.49 10.68
N ASP A 98 4.30 -2.69 11.22
CA ASP A 98 3.71 -2.98 12.54
C ASP A 98 4.48 -2.31 13.68
N LYS A 99 5.81 -2.17 13.53
CA LYS A 99 6.70 -1.48 14.49
C LYS A 99 6.79 0.04 14.29
N ALA A 100 6.07 0.60 13.28
CA ALA A 100 6.08 2.05 13.03
C ALA A 100 5.09 2.77 13.93
N ASP A 101 5.40 4.02 14.27
CA ASP A 101 4.53 4.90 15.03
C ASP A 101 3.99 6.04 14.14
N TRP A 102 2.72 6.38 14.34
CA TRP A 102 2.06 7.47 13.64
C TRP A 102 1.50 8.48 14.64
N GLY A 103 1.80 9.76 14.41
CA GLY A 103 1.22 10.88 15.14
C GLY A 103 1.08 12.11 14.26
N GLU A 104 0.29 13.10 14.69
CA GLU A 104 0.06 14.34 13.94
C GLU A 104 1.34 15.11 13.61
N SER A 105 2.38 14.97 14.45
CA SER A 105 3.71 15.54 14.21
C SER A 105 4.41 14.97 12.95
N ASN A 106 3.90 13.87 12.40
CA ASN A 106 4.46 13.21 11.21
C ASN A 106 3.77 13.64 9.90
N MET A 107 2.85 14.63 9.93
CA MET A 107 2.13 15.08 8.73
C MET A 107 3.05 15.68 7.67
N SER A 108 4.10 16.40 8.07
CA SER A 108 5.18 16.86 7.17
C SER A 108 6.52 16.76 7.88
N ARG A 109 7.58 16.54 7.10
CA ARG A 109 8.95 16.51 7.61
C ARG A 109 9.97 16.55 6.48
N HIS A 110 11.21 16.82 6.83
CA HIS A 110 12.32 16.60 5.92
C HIS A 110 12.56 15.10 5.76
N PRO A 111 12.64 14.55 4.53
CA PRO A 111 12.94 13.13 4.31
C PRO A 111 14.23 12.71 5.02
N ARG A 112 14.21 11.59 5.74
CA ARG A 112 15.32 11.11 6.60
C ARG A 112 15.88 12.16 7.57
N GLY A 113 15.11 13.22 7.91
CA GLY A 113 15.57 14.32 8.76
C GLY A 113 16.62 15.24 8.10
N ASN A 114 16.91 15.06 6.83
CA ASN A 114 17.90 15.85 6.09
C ASN A 114 17.36 17.25 5.76
N LYS A 115 17.82 18.26 6.48
CA LYS A 115 17.40 19.66 6.31
C LYS A 115 17.85 20.33 5.01
N TYR A 116 18.73 19.71 4.25
CA TYR A 116 19.11 20.19 2.90
C TYR A 116 18.05 19.84 1.85
N TRP A 117 17.17 18.89 2.13
CA TRP A 117 16.02 18.58 1.31
C TRP A 117 14.79 19.36 1.77
N PRO A 118 13.81 19.62 0.89
CA PRO A 118 12.62 20.35 1.28
C PRO A 118 11.82 19.59 2.35
N GLU A 119 11.11 20.32 3.19
CA GLU A 119 10.04 19.73 4.00
C GLU A 119 8.88 19.39 3.07
N VAL A 120 8.40 18.15 3.15
CA VAL A 120 7.31 17.64 2.31
C VAL A 120 6.30 16.86 3.14
N GLY A 121 5.05 16.86 2.68
CA GLY A 121 3.97 16.10 3.32
C GLY A 121 4.21 14.61 3.30
N ILE A 122 3.58 13.88 4.24
CA ILE A 122 3.75 12.43 4.36
C ILE A 122 3.32 11.67 3.10
N PHE A 123 2.35 12.17 2.35
CA PHE A 123 1.91 11.54 1.10
C PHE A 123 2.87 11.78 -0.09
N ALA A 124 3.80 12.71 0.06
CA ALA A 124 4.93 12.89 -0.87
C ALA A 124 6.17 12.08 -0.46
N GLN A 125 6.07 11.21 0.53
CA GLN A 125 7.13 10.35 1.04
C GLN A 125 6.69 8.89 1.06
N ARG A 126 7.66 7.98 1.01
CA ARG A 126 7.46 6.53 1.20
C ARG A 126 7.88 6.07 2.62
N ALA A 127 7.75 6.94 3.59
CA ALA A 127 8.16 6.65 4.96
C ALA A 127 7.20 5.69 5.68
N LYS A 128 7.74 4.90 6.63
CA LYS A 128 6.99 3.91 7.42
C LYS A 128 5.98 4.53 8.38
N ASP A 129 6.35 5.68 9.00
CA ASP A 129 5.51 6.40 9.97
C ASP A 129 4.46 7.23 9.21
N ARG A 130 3.38 6.58 8.81
CA ARG A 130 2.30 7.12 7.96
C ARG A 130 0.92 6.66 8.46
N PRO A 131 -0.20 7.32 8.08
CA PRO A 131 -1.52 7.10 8.70
C PRO A 131 -1.96 5.64 8.81
N ASN A 132 -1.85 4.87 7.74
CA ASN A 132 -2.25 3.47 7.73
C ASN A 132 -1.07 2.50 7.85
N ARG A 133 0.15 3.02 7.94
CA ARG A 133 1.39 2.23 8.05
C ARG A 133 1.55 1.15 6.98
N LEU A 134 0.98 1.37 5.78
CA LEU A 134 1.07 0.42 4.68
C LEU A 134 2.36 0.63 3.88
N GLY A 135 3.11 -0.44 3.72
CA GLY A 135 4.22 -0.57 2.79
C GLY A 135 3.77 -1.25 1.50
N VAL A 136 4.41 -0.89 0.39
CA VAL A 136 4.17 -1.48 -0.93
C VAL A 136 5.51 -1.58 -1.65
N THR A 137 5.90 -2.80 -2.02
CA THR A 137 7.14 -3.05 -2.76
C THR A 137 6.88 -3.94 -3.96
N VAL A 138 7.51 -3.61 -5.08
CA VAL A 138 7.59 -4.50 -6.24
C VAL A 138 8.81 -5.38 -6.06
N CYS A 139 8.60 -6.68 -5.86
CA CYS A 139 9.62 -7.67 -5.60
C CYS A 139 9.83 -8.58 -6.80
N ARG A 140 11.03 -9.08 -7.00
CA ARG A 140 11.29 -10.14 -7.94
C ARG A 140 10.82 -11.48 -7.37
N VAL A 141 10.03 -12.22 -8.12
CA VAL A 141 9.64 -13.60 -7.77
C VAL A 141 10.81 -14.53 -8.06
N LEU A 142 11.28 -15.23 -7.04
CA LEU A 142 12.35 -16.22 -7.16
C LEU A 142 11.77 -17.63 -7.37
N ARG A 143 10.79 -18.01 -6.53
CA ARG A 143 10.09 -19.29 -6.62
C ARG A 143 8.87 -19.31 -5.71
N VAL A 144 7.96 -20.23 -5.99
CA VAL A 144 6.87 -20.65 -5.10
C VAL A 144 7.16 -22.06 -4.62
N ASP A 145 7.05 -22.27 -3.31
CA ASP A 145 7.32 -23.57 -2.67
C ASP A 145 6.23 -23.87 -1.61
N GLY A 146 5.29 -24.73 -1.99
CA GLY A 146 4.11 -24.99 -1.15
C GLY A 146 3.30 -23.72 -0.90
N SER A 147 3.14 -23.33 0.36
CA SER A 147 2.48 -22.09 0.79
C SER A 147 3.45 -20.93 1.00
N SER A 148 4.67 -21.05 0.51
CA SER A 148 5.71 -20.02 0.66
C SER A 148 6.04 -19.38 -0.68
N LEU A 149 6.15 -18.06 -0.69
CA LEU A 149 6.63 -17.27 -1.82
C LEU A 149 8.03 -16.71 -1.49
N HIS A 150 9.01 -17.03 -2.32
CA HIS A 150 10.37 -16.49 -2.19
C HIS A 150 10.57 -15.34 -3.16
N VAL A 151 11.04 -14.21 -2.63
CA VAL A 151 11.23 -12.95 -3.36
C VAL A 151 12.59 -12.33 -3.07
N SER A 152 13.06 -11.43 -3.95
CA SER A 152 14.17 -10.51 -3.65
C SER A 152 13.72 -9.07 -3.76
N GLY A 153 14.41 -8.18 -3.06
CA GLY A 153 14.12 -6.75 -3.07
C GLY A 153 12.85 -6.38 -2.28
N LEU A 154 12.49 -7.11 -1.23
CA LEU A 154 11.40 -6.75 -0.33
C LEU A 154 11.95 -5.93 0.85
N ASP A 155 11.57 -4.65 0.95
CA ASP A 155 11.96 -3.74 2.03
C ASP A 155 11.11 -3.92 3.30
N ALA A 156 11.06 -5.16 3.79
CA ALA A 156 10.34 -5.55 4.99
C ALA A 156 11.21 -6.47 5.86
N ILE A 157 11.24 -6.19 7.16
CA ILE A 157 12.01 -6.95 8.14
C ILE A 157 11.32 -8.25 8.52
N ASP A 158 12.03 -9.12 9.22
CA ASP A 158 11.47 -10.37 9.74
C ASP A 158 10.23 -10.14 10.62
N GLY A 159 9.23 -11.00 10.46
CA GLY A 159 7.96 -10.91 11.18
C GLY A 159 6.95 -9.90 10.62
N THR A 160 7.29 -9.10 9.61
CA THR A 160 6.37 -8.10 9.03
C THR A 160 5.10 -8.76 8.48
N PRO A 161 3.89 -8.29 8.89
CA PRO A 161 2.62 -8.83 8.41
C PRO A 161 2.35 -8.42 6.95
N VAL A 162 2.05 -9.41 6.10
CA VAL A 162 1.63 -9.20 4.70
C VAL A 162 0.10 -9.22 4.63
N VAL A 163 -0.47 -8.24 3.93
CA VAL A 163 -1.94 -8.08 3.81
C VAL A 163 -2.45 -8.33 2.40
N ASP A 164 -1.58 -8.29 1.38
CA ASP A 164 -1.95 -8.64 0.01
C ASP A 164 -0.71 -8.94 -0.85
N ILE A 165 -0.89 -9.77 -1.87
CA ILE A 165 0.10 -10.07 -2.89
C ILE A 165 -0.58 -10.00 -4.25
N LYS A 166 0.00 -9.25 -5.19
CA LYS A 166 -0.51 -9.12 -6.56
C LYS A 166 0.59 -9.41 -7.58
N PRO A 167 0.30 -10.05 -8.71
CA PRO A 167 1.27 -10.12 -9.79
C PRO A 167 1.57 -8.70 -10.31
N TRP A 168 2.82 -8.44 -10.69
CA TRP A 168 3.14 -7.24 -11.43
C TRP A 168 2.78 -7.43 -12.90
N MET A 169 1.92 -6.57 -13.41
CA MET A 169 1.57 -6.49 -14.82
C MET A 169 2.02 -5.13 -15.35
N VAL A 170 2.65 -5.14 -16.53
CA VAL A 170 3.23 -3.92 -17.14
C VAL A 170 2.18 -2.81 -17.30
N GLU A 171 0.93 -3.19 -17.57
CA GLU A 171 -0.20 -2.28 -17.78
C GLU A 171 -0.60 -1.50 -16.52
N PHE A 172 -0.18 -1.96 -15.33
CA PHE A 172 -0.37 -1.26 -14.05
C PHE A 172 0.81 -0.34 -13.69
N GLY A 173 1.85 -0.31 -14.53
CA GLY A 173 2.94 0.65 -14.41
C GLY A 173 2.49 2.08 -14.75
N PRO A 174 3.34 3.10 -14.48
CA PRO A 174 3.05 4.47 -14.85
C PRO A 174 2.78 4.62 -16.35
N ARG A 175 1.78 5.43 -16.68
CA ARG A 175 1.48 5.80 -18.07
C ARG A 175 2.06 7.17 -18.37
N GLY A 176 2.77 7.31 -19.48
CA GLY A 176 3.45 8.54 -19.87
C GLY A 176 4.81 8.70 -19.19
N GLU A 177 5.34 9.92 -19.26
CA GLU A 177 6.65 10.25 -18.69
C GLU A 177 6.58 10.28 -17.15
N VAL A 178 7.56 9.65 -16.51
CA VAL A 178 7.69 9.66 -15.04
C VAL A 178 8.64 10.77 -14.62
N VAL A 179 8.15 11.68 -13.80
CA VAL A 179 8.93 12.80 -13.26
C VAL A 179 8.96 12.73 -11.75
N GLN A 180 10.12 12.93 -11.16
CA GLN A 180 10.31 13.00 -9.71
C GLN A 180 11.28 14.10 -9.34
N PRO A 181 11.19 14.70 -8.13
CA PRO A 181 12.12 15.73 -7.70
C PRO A 181 13.52 15.15 -7.44
N SER A 182 14.57 15.96 -7.63
CA SER A 182 15.97 15.54 -7.49
C SER A 182 16.29 14.94 -6.13
N TRP A 183 15.75 15.51 -5.05
CA TRP A 183 15.99 14.99 -3.70
C TRP A 183 15.55 13.52 -3.53
N SER A 184 14.50 13.09 -4.23
CA SER A 184 14.03 11.71 -4.14
C SER A 184 15.00 10.73 -4.82
N SER A 185 15.64 11.16 -5.92
CA SER A 185 16.70 10.37 -6.56
C SER A 185 17.95 10.27 -5.69
N GLU A 186 18.31 11.35 -4.99
CA GLU A 186 19.42 11.35 -4.04
C GLU A 186 19.12 10.41 -2.86
N LEU A 187 17.89 10.46 -2.30
CA LEU A 187 17.45 9.60 -1.20
C LEU A 187 17.54 8.12 -1.56
N MET A 188 17.18 7.78 -2.81
CA MET A 188 17.09 6.38 -3.28
C MET A 188 18.41 5.83 -3.81
N LYS A 189 19.51 6.61 -3.79
CA LYS A 189 20.77 6.25 -4.43
C LYS A 189 21.34 4.90 -3.98
N ASP A 190 21.25 4.61 -2.69
CA ASP A 190 21.81 3.41 -2.08
C ASP A 190 20.72 2.47 -1.53
N TYR A 191 19.45 2.75 -1.86
CA TYR A 191 18.29 2.04 -1.30
C TYR A 191 18.16 0.61 -1.82
N TRP A 192 18.39 0.43 -3.13
CA TRP A 192 18.39 -0.87 -3.82
C TRP A 192 19.77 -1.44 -4.07
#